data_a4945fde03fc7e24e45446c13d92a3f6
#
_entry.id   a4945fde03fc7e24e45446c13d92a3f6
#
_cell.length_a   1.000
_cell.length_b   1.000
_cell.length_c   1.000
_cell.angle_alpha   90.00
_cell.angle_beta   90.00
_cell.angle_gamma   90.00
#
_symmetry.space_group_name_H-M   'P 1'
#
loop_
_entity.id
_entity.type
_entity.pdbx_description
1 polymer ?
#
loop_
_entity_poly.entity_id
_entity_poly.type
_entity_poly.pdbx_seq_one_letter_code
_entity_poly.pdbx_strand_id
1 'polypeptide(L)'
;NSSHVNNPLERIETAIGWLKSNGNRKIGIMGMSTAGMDSLVAASFFPDITLTFALTASDFVWQGFEQGNKDGCKEWPVPGTSTLSWKGEPLPYMPFVYDHPVYWQKIEEETKGSGDIERSTCLFIDSEKAREHTEEEMIKIENIKGKLFLVGAEDDSFWEAGKYIHRMDKRLKECPHSCEYVPLVYEHGTHFVLPESMLRKALPIGLKFVLKFVFRAAKEYPKECEATRKDIDIRLSDALKEWREG
;
A
#
# COMPACT_ATOMS: atom_id res chain seq x y z
N ASN A 1 -17.91 9.19 4.30
CA ASN A 1 -16.64 9.91 4.20
C ASN A 1 -15.52 8.91 4.36
N SER A 2 -14.74 8.68 3.32
CA SER A 2 -13.49 7.95 3.43
C SER A 2 -12.44 8.95 3.94
N SER A 3 -12.08 8.83 5.20
CA SER A 3 -11.04 9.63 5.83
C SER A 3 -9.89 8.72 6.20
N HIS A 4 -8.69 9.08 5.78
CA HIS A 4 -7.43 8.45 6.17
C HIS A 4 -6.74 9.31 7.23
N VAL A 5 -7.48 9.68 8.28
CA VAL A 5 -7.03 10.57 9.34
C VAL A 5 -7.12 9.85 10.66
N ASN A 6 -5.95 9.59 11.26
CA ASN A 6 -5.81 8.98 12.58
C ASN A 6 -6.69 7.73 12.76
N ASN A 7 -6.70 6.84 11.75
CA ASN A 7 -7.46 5.60 11.84
C ASN A 7 -6.89 4.73 12.97
N PRO A 8 -7.70 4.36 13.97
CA PRO A 8 -7.17 3.66 15.14
C PRO A 8 -6.81 2.22 14.85
N LEU A 9 -5.57 1.82 15.11
CA LEU A 9 -5.10 0.44 14.99
C LEU A 9 -5.85 -0.52 15.92
N GLU A 10 -6.48 -0.02 16.97
CA GLU A 10 -7.34 -0.77 17.87
C GLU A 10 -8.52 -1.46 17.17
N ARG A 11 -8.91 -0.98 15.99
CA ARG A 11 -9.91 -1.66 15.15
C ARG A 11 -9.39 -3.00 14.65
N ILE A 12 -8.11 -3.06 14.28
CA ILE A 12 -7.45 -4.29 13.84
C ILE A 12 -7.23 -5.20 15.04
N GLU A 13 -6.79 -4.67 16.18
CA GLU A 13 -6.67 -5.43 17.43
C GLU A 13 -8.02 -6.07 17.83
N THR A 14 -9.11 -5.31 17.77
CA THR A 14 -10.46 -5.81 18.01
C THR A 14 -10.86 -6.93 17.03
N ALA A 15 -10.54 -6.76 15.75
CA ALA A 15 -10.81 -7.78 14.72
C ALA A 15 -10.02 -9.07 14.98
N ILE A 16 -8.74 -8.96 15.36
CA ILE A 16 -7.90 -10.09 15.77
C ILE A 16 -8.53 -10.82 16.96
N GLY A 17 -8.92 -10.07 18.01
CA GLY A 17 -9.58 -10.62 19.21
C GLY A 17 -10.87 -11.37 18.84
N TRP A 18 -11.69 -10.79 17.97
CA TRP A 18 -12.91 -11.42 17.48
C TRP A 18 -12.63 -12.70 16.69
N LEU A 19 -11.67 -12.69 15.77
CA LEU A 19 -11.27 -13.88 15.03
C LEU A 19 -10.81 -15.01 15.95
N LYS A 20 -9.96 -14.70 16.95
CA LYS A 20 -9.48 -15.68 17.94
C LYS A 20 -10.64 -16.24 18.78
N SER A 21 -11.56 -15.41 19.24
CA SER A 21 -12.72 -15.84 20.02
C SER A 21 -13.69 -16.73 19.22
N ASN A 22 -13.66 -16.63 17.90
CA ASN A 22 -14.40 -17.51 16.97
C ASN A 22 -13.60 -18.73 16.49
N GLY A 23 -12.53 -19.08 17.19
CA GLY A 23 -11.75 -20.30 16.94
C GLY A 23 -10.74 -20.23 15.81
N ASN A 24 -10.49 -19.05 15.23
CA ASN A 24 -9.45 -18.90 14.21
C ASN A 24 -8.06 -18.87 14.87
N ARG A 25 -7.22 -19.82 14.47
CA ARG A 25 -5.85 -19.96 15.01
C ARG A 25 -4.81 -19.22 14.15
N LYS A 26 -5.12 -18.97 12.89
CA LYS A 26 -4.26 -18.32 11.92
C LYS A 26 -4.94 -17.05 11.44
N ILE A 27 -4.21 -15.95 11.48
CA ILE A 27 -4.70 -14.63 11.08
C ILE A 27 -3.75 -14.08 10.03
N GLY A 28 -4.31 -13.74 8.87
CA GLY A 28 -3.60 -13.06 7.80
C GLY A 28 -4.21 -11.70 7.53
N ILE A 29 -3.43 -10.80 6.97
CA ILE A 29 -3.87 -9.48 6.53
C ILE A 29 -3.43 -9.23 5.09
N MET A 30 -4.27 -8.55 4.33
CA MET A 30 -3.95 -8.12 2.96
C MET A 30 -4.48 -6.71 2.73
N GLY A 31 -3.66 -5.89 2.11
CA GLY A 31 -4.07 -4.56 1.69
C GLY A 31 -3.33 -4.10 0.45
N MET A 32 -3.88 -3.09 -0.23
CA MET A 32 -3.27 -2.45 -1.38
C MET A 32 -3.20 -0.93 -1.17
N SER A 33 -2.14 -0.29 -1.66
CA SER A 33 -1.98 1.16 -1.55
C SER A 33 -1.91 1.59 -0.08
N THR A 34 -2.69 2.57 0.35
CA THR A 34 -2.81 2.97 1.75
C THR A 34 -3.16 1.78 2.66
N ALA A 35 -4.10 0.91 2.25
CA ALA A 35 -4.40 -0.30 3.02
C ALA A 35 -3.24 -1.32 3.02
N GLY A 36 -2.35 -1.30 2.02
CA GLY A 36 -1.11 -2.07 2.02
C GLY A 36 -0.14 -1.57 3.08
N MET A 37 0.02 -0.26 3.17
CA MET A 37 0.77 0.40 4.24
C MET A 37 0.16 0.08 5.63
N ASP A 38 -1.16 0.21 5.78
CA ASP A 38 -1.86 -0.13 7.03
C ASP A 38 -1.65 -1.60 7.43
N SER A 39 -1.60 -2.50 6.44
CA SER A 39 -1.33 -3.94 6.67
C SER A 39 0.07 -4.19 7.20
N LEU A 40 1.09 -3.47 6.69
CA LEU A 40 2.46 -3.54 7.20
C LEU A 40 2.56 -3.03 8.63
N VAL A 41 1.95 -1.87 8.91
CA VAL A 41 1.91 -1.31 10.27
C VAL A 41 1.22 -2.28 11.21
N ALA A 42 0.03 -2.78 10.86
CA ALA A 42 -0.70 -3.73 11.69
C ALA A 42 0.11 -5.00 11.99
N ALA A 43 0.75 -5.59 10.97
CA ALA A 43 1.56 -6.79 11.15
C ALA A 43 2.82 -6.53 12.00
N SER A 44 3.38 -5.31 11.97
CA SER A 44 4.50 -4.92 12.82
C SER A 44 4.11 -4.72 14.30
N PHE A 45 2.84 -4.38 14.56
CA PHE A 45 2.28 -4.19 15.91
C PHE A 45 1.72 -5.48 16.50
N PHE A 46 1.09 -6.32 15.69
CA PHE A 46 0.33 -7.48 16.16
C PHE A 46 0.96 -8.79 15.68
N PRO A 47 1.74 -9.48 16.53
CA PRO A 47 2.43 -10.72 16.18
C PRO A 47 1.50 -11.90 15.92
N ASP A 48 0.22 -11.78 16.22
CA ASP A 48 -0.83 -12.75 15.85
C ASP A 48 -1.07 -12.81 14.33
N ILE A 49 -0.69 -11.77 13.58
CA ILE A 49 -0.74 -11.74 12.12
C ILE A 49 0.47 -12.52 11.60
N THR A 50 0.23 -13.67 10.99
CA THR A 50 1.28 -14.60 10.54
C THR A 50 1.37 -14.76 9.02
N LEU A 51 0.51 -14.06 8.28
CA LEU A 51 0.59 -13.92 6.82
C LEU A 51 0.20 -12.49 6.43
N THR A 52 1.08 -11.80 5.72
CA THR A 52 0.86 -10.42 5.29
C THR A 52 1.09 -10.29 3.79
N PHE A 53 0.08 -9.78 3.09
CA PHE A 53 0.20 -9.38 1.68
C PHE A 53 0.08 -7.85 1.60
N ALA A 54 1.20 -7.16 1.40
CA ALA A 54 1.26 -5.73 1.21
C ALA A 54 1.48 -5.40 -0.26
N LEU A 55 0.42 -4.95 -0.93
CA LEU A 55 0.42 -4.65 -2.36
C LEU A 55 0.57 -3.15 -2.55
N THR A 56 1.50 -2.74 -3.40
CA THR A 56 1.83 -1.33 -3.67
C THR A 56 1.88 -0.49 -2.38
N ALA A 57 2.52 -1.01 -1.33
CA ALA A 57 2.61 -0.35 -0.04
C ALA A 57 3.78 0.64 0.00
N SER A 58 3.65 1.71 0.80
CA SER A 58 4.76 2.56 1.21
C SER A 58 5.51 1.93 2.39
N ASP A 59 6.80 2.28 2.53
CA ASP A 59 7.63 1.97 3.69
C ASP A 59 7.58 3.04 4.79
N PHE A 60 6.86 4.14 4.53
CA PHE A 60 6.53 5.17 5.50
C PHE A 60 5.06 5.11 5.89
N VAL A 61 4.74 5.53 7.12
CA VAL A 61 3.42 6.03 7.46
C VAL A 61 3.34 7.47 6.91
N TRP A 62 2.27 7.79 6.22
CA TRP A 62 2.09 9.12 5.63
C TRP A 62 1.15 10.00 6.45
N GLN A 63 1.26 11.31 6.25
CA GLN A 63 0.32 12.29 6.81
C GLN A 63 -1.12 11.89 6.50
N GLY A 64 -2.02 12.16 7.44
CA GLY A 64 -3.45 11.93 7.25
C GLY A 64 -4.05 12.83 6.18
N PHE A 65 -5.01 12.30 5.43
CA PHE A 65 -5.73 13.04 4.40
C PHE A 65 -7.21 12.67 4.36
N GLU A 66 -8.03 13.60 3.96
CA GLU A 66 -9.46 13.40 3.74
C GLU A 66 -9.75 13.24 2.25
N GLN A 67 -10.73 12.41 1.93
CA GLN A 67 -11.27 12.25 0.58
C GLN A 67 -12.65 12.85 0.46
N GLY A 68 -12.92 13.49 -0.64
CA GLY A 68 -14.22 14.09 -0.96
C GLY A 68 -14.07 15.24 -1.95
N ASN A 69 -15.18 15.77 -2.45
CA ASN A 69 -15.16 16.95 -3.29
C ASN A 69 -15.37 18.19 -2.42
N LYS A 70 -14.27 18.86 -2.06
CA LYS A 70 -14.29 20.10 -1.31
C LYS A 70 -13.43 21.11 -2.06
N ASP A 71 -14.01 22.26 -2.37
CA ASP A 71 -13.34 23.35 -3.11
C ASP A 71 -12.70 22.89 -4.43
N GLY A 72 -13.32 21.90 -5.11
CA GLY A 72 -12.80 21.33 -6.35
C GLY A 72 -11.72 20.26 -6.16
N CYS A 73 -11.25 20.02 -4.94
CA CYS A 73 -10.23 19.03 -4.64
C CYS A 73 -10.84 17.70 -4.21
N LYS A 74 -10.27 16.58 -4.67
CA LYS A 74 -10.72 15.23 -4.30
C LYS A 74 -10.07 14.75 -3.01
N GLU A 75 -8.85 15.16 -2.75
CA GLU A 75 -8.08 14.81 -1.57
C GLU A 75 -7.36 16.02 -1.02
N TRP A 76 -7.23 16.09 0.30
CA TRP A 76 -6.44 17.13 0.95
C TRP A 76 -5.78 16.60 2.23
N PRO A 77 -4.51 16.95 2.46
CA PRO A 77 -3.81 16.58 3.69
C PRO A 77 -4.38 17.35 4.88
N VAL A 78 -4.37 16.70 6.04
CA VAL A 78 -4.83 17.30 7.30
C VAL A 78 -3.62 17.56 8.20
N PRO A 79 -3.29 18.81 8.49
CA PRO A 79 -2.12 19.12 9.31
C PRO A 79 -2.17 18.48 10.71
N GLY A 80 -1.03 18.02 11.21
CA GLY A 80 -0.92 17.45 12.54
C GLY A 80 -1.55 16.07 12.70
N THR A 81 -1.91 15.40 11.60
CA THR A 81 -2.51 14.06 11.64
C THR A 81 -1.70 13.04 10.86
N SER A 82 -1.78 11.79 11.26
CA SER A 82 -1.27 10.63 10.55
C SER A 82 -2.42 9.89 9.85
N THR A 83 -2.12 9.00 8.93
CA THR A 83 -3.12 8.04 8.40
C THR A 83 -3.59 7.10 9.51
N LEU A 84 -2.73 6.75 10.45
CA LEU A 84 -2.97 5.82 11.53
C LEU A 84 -2.72 6.44 12.91
N SER A 85 -3.42 5.92 13.91
CA SER A 85 -3.20 6.26 15.32
C SER A 85 -3.13 5.02 16.21
N TRP A 86 -2.48 5.17 17.35
CA TRP A 86 -2.44 4.16 18.41
C TRP A 86 -2.67 4.80 19.76
N LYS A 87 -3.63 4.30 20.53
CA LYS A 87 -4.04 4.83 21.84
C LYS A 87 -4.41 6.31 21.84
N GLY A 88 -5.04 6.72 20.72
CA GLY A 88 -5.49 8.09 20.51
C GLY A 88 -4.44 9.05 20.00
N GLU A 89 -3.17 8.63 19.89
CA GLU A 89 -2.08 9.46 19.37
C GLU A 89 -1.76 9.12 17.90
N PRO A 90 -1.53 10.12 17.04
CA PRO A 90 -1.05 9.88 15.68
C PRO A 90 0.27 9.09 15.70
N LEU A 91 0.41 8.10 14.83
CA LEU A 91 1.73 7.49 14.63
C LEU A 91 2.69 8.50 13.99
N PRO A 92 4.01 8.40 14.26
CA PRO A 92 5.01 9.15 13.50
C PRO A 92 4.82 8.95 12.00
N TYR A 93 4.88 10.03 11.23
CA TYR A 93 4.53 10.01 9.80
C TYR A 93 5.39 10.96 8.97
N MET A 94 5.56 10.64 7.71
CA MET A 94 6.14 11.53 6.71
C MET A 94 5.07 12.56 6.31
N PRO A 95 5.30 13.87 6.53
CA PRO A 95 4.38 14.92 6.10
C PRO A 95 4.49 15.17 4.60
N PHE A 96 3.39 15.59 3.99
CA PHE A 96 3.42 16.12 2.64
C PHE A 96 4.02 17.53 2.62
N VAL A 97 4.80 17.81 1.58
CA VAL A 97 5.45 19.12 1.39
C VAL A 97 4.45 20.20 0.97
N TYR A 98 3.32 19.80 0.41
CA TYR A 98 2.28 20.72 -0.04
C TYR A 98 1.02 20.62 0.82
N ASP A 99 0.44 21.78 1.14
CA ASP A 99 -0.87 21.88 1.77
C ASP A 99 -1.98 22.02 0.71
N HIS A 100 -3.23 21.88 1.15
CA HIS A 100 -4.40 22.20 0.33
C HIS A 100 -4.52 23.73 0.06
N PRO A 101 -4.85 24.18 -1.20
CA PRO A 101 -5.18 23.36 -2.37
C PRO A 101 -3.97 22.94 -3.22
N VAL A 102 -2.76 23.34 -2.86
CA VAL A 102 -1.53 23.11 -3.65
C VAL A 102 -1.27 21.63 -3.84
N TYR A 103 -1.57 20.82 -2.83
CA TYR A 103 -1.50 19.36 -2.91
C TYR A 103 -2.23 18.81 -4.14
N TRP A 104 -3.50 19.19 -4.30
CA TRP A 104 -4.32 18.70 -5.40
C TRP A 104 -3.94 19.31 -6.75
N GLN A 105 -3.60 20.60 -6.78
CA GLN A 105 -3.15 21.26 -8.00
C GLN A 105 -1.91 20.57 -8.59
N LYS A 106 -0.98 20.16 -7.72
CA LYS A 106 0.22 19.43 -8.16
C LYS A 106 -0.13 18.08 -8.79
N ILE A 107 -1.05 17.33 -8.21
CA ILE A 107 -1.56 16.08 -8.80
C ILE A 107 -2.19 16.34 -10.17
N GLU A 108 -3.03 17.35 -10.30
CA GLU A 108 -3.69 17.70 -11.57
C GLU A 108 -2.68 18.09 -12.66
N GLU A 109 -1.66 18.86 -12.30
CA GLU A 109 -0.58 19.25 -13.24
C GLU A 109 0.18 18.01 -13.75
N GLU A 110 0.60 17.11 -12.86
CA GLU A 110 1.32 15.89 -13.23
C GLU A 110 0.44 14.89 -13.99
N THR A 111 -0.84 14.84 -13.71
CA THR A 111 -1.81 13.98 -14.38
C THR A 111 -2.10 14.45 -15.80
N LYS A 112 -2.10 15.77 -16.03
CA LYS A 112 -2.48 16.36 -17.31
C LYS A 112 -1.54 15.91 -18.44
N GLY A 113 -2.10 15.16 -19.39
CA GLY A 113 -1.35 14.65 -20.53
C GLY A 113 -0.47 13.42 -20.24
N SER A 114 -0.48 12.89 -19.04
CA SER A 114 0.29 11.69 -18.66
C SER A 114 -0.24 10.41 -19.32
N GLY A 115 -1.54 10.34 -19.58
CA GLY A 115 -2.24 9.13 -19.99
C GLY A 115 -2.69 8.22 -18.84
N ASP A 116 -2.44 8.64 -17.60
CA ASP A 116 -2.93 8.02 -16.38
C ASP A 116 -4.17 8.77 -15.87
N ILE A 117 -5.05 8.09 -15.13
CA ILE A 117 -6.21 8.73 -14.49
C ILE A 117 -5.76 9.68 -13.37
N GLU A 118 -4.63 9.35 -12.77
CA GLU A 118 -3.97 10.13 -11.72
C GLU A 118 -2.46 9.84 -11.72
N ARG A 119 -1.67 10.90 -11.53
CA ARG A 119 -0.24 10.80 -11.36
C ARG A 119 0.18 11.65 -10.18
N SER A 120 0.50 10.99 -9.08
CA SER A 120 0.80 11.64 -7.80
C SER A 120 2.20 11.35 -7.26
N THR A 121 3.03 10.60 -8.00
CA THR A 121 4.40 10.25 -7.57
C THR A 121 5.24 11.45 -7.16
N CYS A 122 5.07 12.59 -7.84
CA CYS A 122 5.83 13.81 -7.53
C CYS A 122 5.63 14.30 -6.10
N LEU A 123 4.44 14.14 -5.52
CA LEU A 123 4.17 14.59 -4.15
C LEU A 123 4.99 13.82 -3.13
N PHE A 124 5.09 12.51 -3.31
CA PHE A 124 5.87 11.63 -2.44
C PHE A 124 7.37 11.90 -2.60
N ILE A 125 7.84 12.04 -3.85
CA ILE A 125 9.22 12.39 -4.18
C ILE A 125 9.61 13.73 -3.59
N ASP A 126 8.79 14.76 -3.77
CA ASP A 126 9.07 16.12 -3.27
C ASP A 126 9.04 16.15 -1.74
N SER A 127 8.12 15.41 -1.12
CA SER A 127 8.05 15.30 0.35
C SER A 127 9.29 14.63 0.93
N GLU A 128 9.75 13.54 0.33
CA GLU A 128 11.00 12.88 0.76
C GLU A 128 12.25 13.76 0.54
N LYS A 129 12.26 14.62 -0.50
CA LYS A 129 13.37 15.54 -0.77
C LYS A 129 13.35 16.77 0.13
N ALA A 130 12.20 17.18 0.63
CA ALA A 130 12.06 18.41 1.41
C ALA A 130 12.78 18.36 2.76
N ARG A 131 12.94 17.15 3.33
CA ARG A 131 13.68 16.91 4.57
C ARG A 131 14.12 15.46 4.70
N GLU A 132 15.09 15.20 5.54
CA GLU A 132 15.41 13.85 5.95
C GLU A 132 14.28 13.27 6.80
N HIS A 133 13.95 11.99 6.58
CA HIS A 133 13.02 11.24 7.40
C HIS A 133 13.67 10.82 8.72
N THR A 134 12.86 10.59 9.73
CA THR A 134 13.30 9.97 10.96
C THR A 134 13.06 8.47 10.95
N GLU A 135 13.78 7.75 11.78
CA GLU A 135 13.61 6.28 11.89
C GLU A 135 12.19 5.91 12.39
N GLU A 136 11.56 6.76 13.20
CA GLU A 136 10.23 6.55 13.75
C GLU A 136 9.12 6.63 12.70
N GLU A 137 9.35 7.36 11.61
CA GLU A 137 8.38 7.51 10.51
C GLU A 137 8.34 6.28 9.60
N MET A 138 9.42 5.48 9.62
CA MET A 138 9.50 4.25 8.85
C MET A 138 8.74 3.12 9.53
N ILE A 139 8.04 2.32 8.74
CA ILE A 139 7.33 1.13 9.20
C ILE A 139 8.36 0.08 9.68
N LYS A 140 8.17 -0.44 10.89
CA LYS A 140 9.08 -1.42 11.53
C LYS A 140 8.82 -2.83 11.02
N ILE A 141 9.05 -3.04 9.72
CA ILE A 141 8.77 -4.32 9.05
C ILE A 141 9.58 -5.49 9.61
N GLU A 142 10.72 -5.24 10.23
CA GLU A 142 11.53 -6.24 10.93
C GLU A 142 10.83 -6.85 12.14
N ASN A 143 9.79 -6.20 12.67
CA ASN A 143 8.97 -6.74 13.75
C ASN A 143 7.90 -7.72 13.27
N ILE A 144 7.60 -7.77 11.98
CA ILE A 144 6.59 -8.65 11.39
C ILE A 144 6.93 -10.12 11.63
N LYS A 145 5.91 -10.93 11.90
CA LYS A 145 6.03 -12.37 12.12
C LYS A 145 5.44 -13.17 10.94
N GLY A 146 5.85 -14.42 10.84
CA GLY A 146 5.34 -15.32 9.79
C GLY A 146 5.84 -14.98 8.39
N LYS A 147 4.94 -14.99 7.41
CA LYS A 147 5.28 -14.79 6.00
C LYS A 147 4.81 -13.43 5.49
N LEU A 148 5.71 -12.69 4.84
CA LEU A 148 5.47 -11.33 4.33
C LEU A 148 5.69 -11.30 2.81
N PHE A 149 4.69 -10.86 2.06
CA PHE A 149 4.81 -10.55 0.64
C PHE A 149 4.75 -9.03 0.44
N LEU A 150 5.79 -8.50 -0.18
CA LEU A 150 5.89 -7.10 -0.61
C LEU A 150 5.74 -7.10 -2.13
N VAL A 151 4.67 -6.53 -2.65
CA VAL A 151 4.35 -6.61 -4.08
C VAL A 151 4.14 -5.22 -4.66
N GLY A 152 4.82 -4.89 -5.76
CA GLY A 152 4.68 -3.60 -6.42
C GLY A 152 5.20 -3.63 -7.85
N ALA A 153 5.13 -2.48 -8.52
CA ALA A 153 5.63 -2.28 -9.87
C ALA A 153 6.43 -0.99 -9.98
N GLU A 154 7.41 -0.98 -10.89
CA GLU A 154 8.23 0.20 -11.18
C GLU A 154 7.45 1.30 -11.89
N ASP A 155 6.42 0.91 -12.65
CA ASP A 155 5.57 1.83 -13.41
C ASP A 155 4.33 2.31 -12.65
N ASP A 156 4.34 2.22 -11.32
CA ASP A 156 3.29 2.77 -10.46
C ASP A 156 3.22 4.30 -10.62
N SER A 157 2.06 4.82 -11.03
CA SER A 157 1.83 6.24 -11.27
C SER A 157 1.34 7.00 -10.03
N PHE A 158 0.96 6.30 -8.96
CA PHE A 158 0.44 6.95 -7.75
C PHE A 158 1.58 7.26 -6.77
N TRP A 159 2.43 6.30 -6.47
CA TRP A 159 3.66 6.48 -5.70
C TRP A 159 4.75 5.48 -6.12
N GLU A 160 5.96 5.64 -5.62
CA GLU A 160 7.12 4.83 -6.03
C GLU A 160 7.14 3.44 -5.34
N ALA A 161 6.11 2.59 -5.58
CA ALA A 161 5.99 1.30 -4.89
C ALA A 161 7.23 0.40 -5.06
N GLY A 162 7.83 0.34 -6.25
CA GLY A 162 9.07 -0.41 -6.51
C GLY A 162 10.20 0.07 -5.60
N LYS A 163 10.45 1.38 -5.54
CA LYS A 163 11.46 1.99 -4.67
C LYS A 163 11.23 1.66 -3.19
N TYR A 164 9.98 1.73 -2.73
CA TYR A 164 9.66 1.42 -1.34
C TYR A 164 9.94 -0.05 -1.00
N ILE A 165 9.62 -0.97 -1.91
CA ILE A 165 9.94 -2.39 -1.72
C ILE A 165 11.44 -2.62 -1.71
N HIS A 166 12.22 -1.98 -2.57
CA HIS A 166 13.67 -2.08 -2.55
C HIS A 166 14.28 -1.59 -1.23
N ARG A 167 13.74 -0.51 -0.63
CA ARG A 167 14.16 -0.03 0.69
C ARG A 167 13.78 -1.01 1.80
N MET A 168 12.59 -1.58 1.74
CA MET A 168 12.14 -2.61 2.69
C MET A 168 12.97 -3.90 2.58
N ASP A 169 13.29 -4.36 1.37
CA ASP A 169 14.19 -5.51 1.14
C ASP A 169 15.58 -5.24 1.72
N LYS A 170 16.14 -4.05 1.47
CA LYS A 170 17.42 -3.64 2.06
C LYS A 170 17.36 -3.66 3.59
N ARG A 171 16.30 -3.06 4.19
CA ARG A 171 16.12 -3.04 5.65
C ARG A 171 16.07 -4.45 6.24
N LEU A 172 15.33 -5.37 5.64
CA LEU A 172 15.24 -6.75 6.13
C LEU A 172 16.56 -7.52 5.97
N LYS A 173 17.40 -7.18 4.99
CA LYS A 173 18.75 -7.75 4.88
C LYS A 173 19.73 -7.25 5.95
N GLU A 174 19.53 -6.03 6.43
CA GLU A 174 20.42 -5.36 7.38
C GLU A 174 19.97 -5.48 8.85
N CYS A 175 18.67 -5.64 9.09
CA CYS A 175 18.10 -5.73 10.45
C CYS A 175 17.74 -7.17 10.83
N PRO A 176 18.01 -7.57 12.08
CA PRO A 176 17.54 -8.86 12.58
C PRO A 176 16.01 -8.98 12.51
N HIS A 177 15.49 -10.02 11.91
CA HIS A 177 14.05 -10.27 11.79
C HIS A 177 13.78 -11.80 11.89
N SER A 178 12.50 -12.16 12.05
CA SER A 178 12.06 -13.56 12.10
C SER A 178 11.03 -13.92 11.03
N CYS A 179 10.61 -12.96 10.20
CA CYS A 179 9.68 -13.24 9.11
C CYS A 179 10.40 -13.91 7.92
N GLU A 180 9.69 -14.80 7.25
CA GLU A 180 10.00 -15.19 5.88
C GLU A 180 9.42 -14.12 4.96
N TYR A 181 10.23 -13.51 4.08
CA TYR A 181 9.72 -12.45 3.23
C TYR A 181 10.04 -12.68 1.76
N VAL A 182 9.16 -12.18 0.89
CA VAL A 182 9.23 -12.31 -0.56
C VAL A 182 9.00 -10.94 -1.19
N PRO A 183 10.06 -10.23 -1.64
CA PRO A 183 9.94 -8.99 -2.37
C PRO A 183 9.67 -9.29 -3.85
N LEU A 184 8.55 -8.78 -4.38
CA LEU A 184 8.13 -8.92 -5.77
C LEU A 184 7.99 -7.53 -6.39
N VAL A 185 8.97 -7.13 -7.19
CA VAL A 185 8.94 -5.89 -7.96
C VAL A 185 8.87 -6.24 -9.44
N TYR A 186 7.81 -5.77 -10.10
CA TYR A 186 7.58 -6.00 -11.52
C TYR A 186 7.88 -4.75 -12.32
N GLU A 187 8.44 -4.90 -13.51
CA GLU A 187 8.69 -3.77 -14.41
C GLU A 187 7.36 -3.12 -14.82
N HIS A 188 6.35 -3.94 -15.15
CA HIS A 188 5.03 -3.49 -15.59
C HIS A 188 3.92 -4.14 -14.75
N GLY A 189 3.17 -3.34 -14.02
CA GLY A 189 2.09 -3.82 -13.16
C GLY A 189 1.07 -2.73 -12.84
N THR A 190 1.47 -1.47 -12.95
CA THR A 190 0.71 -0.29 -12.52
C THR A 190 0.51 -0.26 -10.99
N HIS A 191 -0.27 0.68 -10.51
CA HIS A 191 -0.68 0.69 -9.09
C HIS A 191 -1.60 -0.50 -8.72
N PHE A 192 -2.28 -1.11 -9.71
CA PHE A 192 -3.25 -2.19 -9.49
C PHE A 192 -2.63 -3.58 -9.69
N VAL A 193 -1.65 -3.92 -8.86
CA VAL A 193 -1.00 -5.25 -8.81
C VAL A 193 -1.84 -6.31 -8.08
N LEU A 194 -3.16 -6.18 -8.09
CA LEU A 194 -4.06 -7.17 -7.50
C LEU A 194 -4.03 -8.50 -8.27
N PRO A 195 -4.25 -9.65 -7.58
CA PRO A 195 -4.44 -10.93 -8.22
C PRO A 195 -5.47 -10.87 -9.34
N GLU A 196 -5.17 -11.48 -10.49
CA GLU A 196 -6.05 -11.45 -11.67
C GLU A 196 -7.45 -11.99 -11.35
N SER A 197 -7.55 -13.05 -10.52
CA SER A 197 -8.83 -13.63 -10.08
C SER A 197 -9.67 -12.67 -9.26
N MET A 198 -9.05 -11.85 -8.42
CA MET A 198 -9.75 -10.83 -7.61
C MET A 198 -10.30 -9.71 -8.50
N LEU A 199 -9.47 -9.21 -9.42
CA LEU A 199 -9.91 -8.18 -10.36
C LEU A 199 -11.01 -8.66 -11.30
N ARG A 200 -10.95 -9.90 -11.77
CA ARG A 200 -12.03 -10.50 -12.58
C ARG A 200 -13.34 -10.66 -11.82
N LYS A 201 -13.28 -10.91 -10.52
CA LYS A 201 -14.50 -10.94 -9.68
C LYS A 201 -15.10 -9.55 -9.49
N ALA A 202 -14.25 -8.54 -9.30
CA ALA A 202 -14.69 -7.15 -9.15
C ALA A 202 -15.19 -6.54 -10.47
N LEU A 203 -14.55 -6.88 -11.59
CA LEU A 203 -14.82 -6.38 -12.94
C LEU A 203 -14.91 -7.55 -13.94
N PRO A 204 -15.97 -8.34 -13.92
CA PRO A 204 -16.07 -9.56 -14.72
C PRO A 204 -16.07 -9.30 -16.22
N ILE A 205 -16.56 -8.13 -16.65
CA ILE A 205 -16.63 -7.71 -18.05
C ILE A 205 -15.84 -6.39 -18.20
N GLY A 206 -14.95 -6.35 -19.19
CA GLY A 206 -14.25 -5.10 -19.54
C GLY A 206 -13.00 -4.77 -18.72
N LEU A 207 -12.54 -5.65 -17.81
CA LEU A 207 -11.33 -5.40 -16.98
C LEU A 207 -10.16 -4.85 -17.80
N LYS A 208 -9.79 -5.51 -18.91
CA LYS A 208 -8.68 -5.09 -19.77
C LYS A 208 -8.90 -3.71 -20.39
N PHE A 209 -10.17 -3.39 -20.67
CA PHE A 209 -10.55 -2.10 -21.25
C PHE A 209 -10.45 -1.01 -20.18
N VAL A 210 -11.02 -1.22 -19.01
CA VAL A 210 -10.98 -0.27 -17.90
C VAL A 210 -9.54 0.06 -17.50
N LEU A 211 -8.68 -0.95 -17.30
CA LEU A 211 -7.29 -0.72 -16.90
C LEU A 211 -6.50 0.11 -17.92
N LYS A 212 -6.77 -0.06 -19.23
CA LYS A 212 -6.14 0.75 -20.29
C LYS A 212 -6.58 2.22 -20.28
N PHE A 213 -7.78 2.51 -19.75
CA PHE A 213 -8.23 3.89 -19.56
C PHE A 213 -7.67 4.51 -18.29
N VAL A 214 -7.39 3.68 -17.28
CA VAL A 214 -6.92 4.14 -15.97
C VAL A 214 -5.41 4.36 -15.98
N PHE A 215 -4.65 3.47 -16.65
CA PHE A 215 -3.19 3.50 -16.61
C PHE A 215 -2.56 3.46 -18.01
N ARG A 216 -1.66 4.42 -18.28
CA ARG A 216 -0.86 4.45 -19.49
C ARG A 216 -0.09 3.14 -19.67
N ALA A 217 0.56 2.63 -18.63
CA ALA A 217 1.33 1.40 -18.71
C ALA A 217 0.46 0.18 -19.07
N ALA A 218 -0.78 0.08 -18.57
CA ALA A 218 -1.69 -0.98 -18.96
C ALA A 218 -2.13 -0.89 -20.42
N LYS A 219 -2.04 0.29 -21.04
CA LYS A 219 -2.28 0.50 -22.47
C LYS A 219 -1.05 0.13 -23.32
N GLU A 220 0.14 0.54 -22.86
CA GLU A 220 1.41 0.34 -23.57
C GLU A 220 1.93 -1.09 -23.43
N TYR A 221 1.80 -1.70 -22.24
CA TYR A 221 2.31 -3.03 -21.86
C TYR A 221 1.19 -3.97 -21.37
N PRO A 222 0.11 -4.18 -22.14
CA PRO A 222 -1.08 -4.89 -21.66
C PRO A 222 -0.84 -6.37 -21.35
N LYS A 223 0.10 -7.02 -22.05
CA LYS A 223 0.43 -8.44 -21.84
C LYS A 223 1.29 -8.62 -20.60
N GLU A 224 2.24 -7.73 -20.40
CA GLU A 224 3.17 -7.69 -19.28
C GLU A 224 2.39 -7.43 -17.99
N CYS A 225 1.54 -6.42 -17.94
CA CYS A 225 0.66 -6.14 -16.81
C CYS A 225 -0.31 -7.30 -16.49
N GLU A 226 -0.82 -8.01 -17.52
CA GLU A 226 -1.64 -9.21 -17.30
C GLU A 226 -0.80 -10.37 -16.75
N ALA A 227 0.42 -10.57 -17.26
CA ALA A 227 1.35 -11.59 -16.76
C ALA A 227 1.72 -11.35 -15.29
N THR A 228 2.02 -10.10 -14.94
CA THR A 228 2.25 -9.67 -13.55
C THR A 228 1.10 -10.07 -12.63
N ARG A 229 -0.14 -9.72 -12.97
CA ARG A 229 -1.30 -10.07 -12.13
C ARG A 229 -1.55 -11.56 -12.02
N LYS A 230 -1.26 -12.34 -13.07
CA LYS A 230 -1.37 -13.81 -13.05
C LYS A 230 -0.29 -14.44 -12.17
N ASP A 231 0.95 -13.94 -12.24
CA ASP A 231 2.03 -14.43 -11.38
C ASP A 231 1.72 -14.14 -9.90
N ILE A 232 1.25 -12.93 -9.61
CA ILE A 232 0.79 -12.56 -8.26
C ILE A 232 -0.33 -13.49 -7.78
N ASP A 233 -1.33 -13.77 -8.63
CA ASP A 233 -2.46 -14.65 -8.29
C ASP A 233 -1.99 -16.05 -7.91
N ILE A 234 -1.05 -16.61 -8.66
CA ILE A 234 -0.44 -17.92 -8.38
C ILE A 234 0.31 -17.87 -7.04
N ARG A 235 1.26 -16.93 -6.89
CA ARG A 235 2.11 -16.83 -5.69
C ARG A 235 1.33 -16.60 -4.41
N LEU A 236 0.35 -15.71 -4.44
CA LEU A 236 -0.48 -15.44 -3.26
C LEU A 236 -1.42 -16.61 -2.94
N SER A 237 -1.95 -17.27 -3.96
CA SER A 237 -2.79 -18.46 -3.78
C SER A 237 -2.01 -19.63 -3.18
N ASP A 238 -0.79 -19.88 -3.68
CA ASP A 238 0.08 -20.95 -3.18
C ASP A 238 0.50 -20.64 -1.73
N ALA A 239 0.93 -19.42 -1.45
CA ALA A 239 1.30 -19.00 -0.11
C ALA A 239 0.13 -19.14 0.89
N LEU A 240 -1.08 -18.76 0.49
CA LEU A 240 -2.27 -18.90 1.31
C LEU A 240 -2.59 -20.38 1.60
N LYS A 241 -2.42 -21.25 0.59
CA LYS A 241 -2.62 -22.68 0.74
C LYS A 241 -1.61 -23.29 1.72
N GLU A 242 -0.31 -23.04 1.48
CA GLU A 242 0.76 -23.50 2.37
C GLU A 242 0.55 -23.02 3.82
N TRP A 243 0.24 -21.76 3.99
CA TRP A 243 -0.01 -21.17 5.31
C TRP A 243 -1.22 -21.79 6.02
N ARG A 244 -2.25 -22.21 5.29
CA ARG A 244 -3.42 -22.90 5.88
C ARG A 244 -3.09 -24.32 6.31
N GLU A 245 -2.26 -25.02 5.56
CA GLU A 245 -1.92 -26.44 5.78
C GLU A 245 -0.81 -26.63 6.86
N GLY A 246 0.15 -25.71 6.97
CA GLY A 246 1.21 -25.73 8.00
C GLY A 246 0.72 -25.22 9.36
#